data_dd183139942c7151afb7c35c47985667
#
_entry.id   dd183139942c7151afb7c35c47985667
#
_cell.length_a   1.000
_cell.length_b   1.000
_cell.length_c   1.000
_cell.angle_alpha   90.00
_cell.angle_beta   90.00
_cell.angle_gamma   90.00
#
_symmetry.space_group_name_H-M   'P 1'
#
loop_
_entity.id
_entity.type
_entity.pdbx_description
1 polymer ?
#
loop_
_entity_poly.entity_id
_entity_poly.type
_entity_poly.pdbx_seq_one_letter_code
_entity_poly.pdbx_strand_id
1 'polypeptide(L)'
;ASVYALSLVAVGASTTRKKRLARTSGYLQFGLAVAGLIEVTRRFITDEALPDTTSMIVVSVLALIGNIITLLVLQRVKSGEAHLQASWIFTANDIKVNALVIVAAVMVAVTGSAAPDLIAGGLIFVIVANGARRILRISR
;
A
#
# COMPACT_ATOMS: atom_id res chain seq x y z
N ALA A 1 4.52 -6.23 2.97
CA ALA A 1 5.49 -7.18 3.52
C ALA A 1 6.16 -6.68 4.80
N SER A 2 6.65 -5.43 4.84
CA SER A 2 7.32 -4.87 6.04
C SER A 2 6.41 -4.82 7.28
N VAL A 3 5.15 -4.46 7.11
CA VAL A 3 4.17 -4.44 8.21
C VAL A 3 3.88 -5.84 8.73
N TYR A 4 3.85 -6.84 7.85
CA TYR A 4 3.70 -8.23 8.26
C TYR A 4 4.89 -8.72 9.09
N ALA A 5 6.12 -8.39 8.68
CA ALA A 5 7.32 -8.70 9.45
C ALA A 5 7.29 -8.06 10.84
N LEU A 6 6.88 -6.78 10.93
CA LEU A 6 6.67 -6.09 12.21
C LEU A 6 5.61 -6.77 13.07
N SER A 7 4.54 -7.27 12.44
CA SER A 7 3.48 -8.00 13.15
C SER A 7 3.96 -9.33 13.72
N LEU A 8 4.84 -10.03 13.01
CA LEU A 8 5.45 -11.29 13.52
C LEU A 8 6.35 -11.03 14.74
N VAL A 9 7.10 -9.93 14.72
CA VAL A 9 7.92 -9.53 15.89
C VAL A 9 7.05 -9.18 17.10
N ALA A 10 5.83 -8.73 16.87
CA ALA A 10 4.87 -8.38 17.93
C ALA A 10 4.18 -9.60 18.57
N VAL A 11 4.31 -10.80 17.99
CA VAL A 11 3.74 -12.03 18.56
C VAL A 11 4.32 -12.26 19.95
N GLY A 12 3.45 -12.36 20.96
CA GLY A 12 3.86 -12.48 22.37
C GLY A 12 4.12 -11.16 23.09
N ALA A 13 4.08 -10.01 22.41
CA ALA A 13 4.20 -8.70 23.04
C ALA A 13 2.93 -8.30 23.79
N SER A 14 3.03 -7.31 24.70
CA SER A 14 1.88 -6.76 25.43
C SER A 14 0.88 -6.09 24.47
N THR A 15 -0.40 -6.03 24.85
CA THR A 15 -1.47 -5.37 24.08
C THR A 15 -1.13 -3.92 23.74
N THR A 16 -0.52 -3.18 24.67
CA THR A 16 -0.09 -1.80 24.45
C THR A 16 0.96 -1.70 23.35
N ARG A 17 1.93 -2.62 23.34
CA ARG A 17 2.99 -2.65 22.31
C ARG A 17 2.41 -3.00 20.93
N LYS A 18 1.47 -3.94 20.86
CA LYS A 18 0.75 -4.31 19.63
C LYS A 18 -0.02 -3.13 19.05
N LYS A 19 -0.76 -2.38 19.88
CA LYS A 19 -1.47 -1.16 19.47
C LYS A 19 -0.52 -0.06 19.01
N ARG A 20 0.63 0.10 19.67
CA ARG A 20 1.65 1.08 19.26
C ARG A 20 2.22 0.75 17.89
N LEU A 21 2.53 -0.52 17.62
CA LEU A 21 3.00 -0.97 16.31
C LEU A 21 1.96 -0.72 15.21
N ALA A 22 0.70 -1.05 15.46
CA ALA A 22 -0.39 -0.77 14.52
C ALA A 22 -0.52 0.72 14.22
N ARG A 23 -0.43 1.58 15.24
CA ARG A 23 -0.48 3.04 15.08
C ARG A 23 0.69 3.57 14.26
N THR A 24 1.91 3.14 14.56
CA THR A 24 3.11 3.50 13.80
C THR A 24 2.98 3.09 12.34
N SER A 25 2.46 1.89 12.07
CA SER A 25 2.19 1.40 10.73
C SER A 25 1.19 2.28 9.99
N GLY A 26 0.12 2.71 10.66
CA GLY A 26 -0.87 3.62 10.05
C GLY A 26 -0.28 4.98 9.67
N TYR A 27 0.54 5.58 10.52
CA TYR A 27 1.23 6.83 10.21
C TYR A 27 2.26 6.67 9.08
N LEU A 28 3.02 5.57 9.09
CA LEU A 28 3.97 5.25 8.03
C LEU A 28 3.26 5.12 6.67
N GLN A 29 2.15 4.40 6.63
CA GLN A 29 1.36 4.23 5.41
C GLN A 29 0.83 5.56 4.90
N PHE A 30 0.31 6.41 5.78
CA PHE A 30 -0.18 7.74 5.40
C PHE A 30 0.95 8.62 4.85
N GLY A 31 2.11 8.62 5.50
CA GLY A 31 3.29 9.35 5.02
C GLY A 31 3.75 8.89 3.64
N LEU A 32 3.78 7.59 3.39
CA LEU A 32 4.11 7.03 2.08
C LEU A 32 3.09 7.39 1.00
N ALA A 33 1.80 7.43 1.35
CA ALA A 33 0.74 7.85 0.42
C ALA A 33 0.90 9.32 0.00
N VAL A 34 1.19 10.21 0.96
CA VAL A 34 1.44 11.64 0.69
C VAL A 34 2.69 11.80 -0.18
N ALA A 35 3.79 11.13 0.16
CA ALA A 35 5.03 11.18 -0.62
C ALA A 35 4.80 10.69 -2.07
N GLY A 36 4.07 9.59 -2.25
CA GLY A 36 3.71 9.07 -3.56
C GLY A 36 2.88 10.05 -4.38
N LEU A 37 1.88 10.68 -3.77
CA LEU A 37 1.05 11.67 -4.45
C LEU A 37 1.86 12.91 -4.87
N ILE A 38 2.75 13.38 -4.00
CA ILE A 38 3.64 14.51 -4.32
C ILE A 38 4.52 14.15 -5.51
N GLU A 39 5.11 12.96 -5.53
CA GLU A 39 6.00 12.51 -6.61
C GLU A 39 5.29 12.40 -7.95
N VAL A 40 4.10 11.80 -7.99
CA VAL A 40 3.30 11.69 -9.22
C VAL A 40 2.89 13.08 -9.73
N THR A 41 2.46 13.97 -8.83
CA THR A 41 2.10 15.35 -9.18
C THR A 41 3.31 16.11 -9.70
N ARG A 42 4.47 15.97 -9.07
CA ARG A 42 5.72 16.60 -9.52
C ARG A 42 6.06 16.18 -10.94
N ARG A 43 6.06 14.89 -11.23
CA ARG A 43 6.36 14.37 -12.57
C ARG A 43 5.41 14.90 -13.64
N PHE A 44 4.13 15.00 -13.29
CA PHE A 44 3.12 15.52 -14.20
C PHE A 44 3.34 17.01 -14.53
N ILE A 45 3.68 17.83 -13.52
CA ILE A 45 3.90 19.28 -13.68
C ILE A 45 5.22 19.57 -14.40
N THR A 46 6.28 18.82 -14.12
CA THR A 46 7.62 19.04 -14.70
C THR A 46 7.78 18.46 -16.10
N ASP A 47 6.75 17.83 -16.63
CA ASP A 47 6.76 17.23 -17.97
C ASP A 47 7.94 16.25 -18.18
N GLU A 48 8.31 15.54 -17.11
CA GLU A 48 9.36 14.54 -17.16
C GLU A 48 9.01 13.40 -18.11
N ALA A 49 10.01 12.63 -18.52
CA ALA A 49 9.82 11.45 -19.36
C ALA A 49 8.75 10.52 -18.77
N LEU A 50 7.98 9.88 -19.64
CA LEU A 50 6.97 8.92 -19.23
C LEU A 50 7.54 7.85 -18.30
N PRO A 51 6.77 7.39 -17.29
CA PRO A 51 7.22 6.31 -16.43
C PRO A 51 7.62 5.07 -17.23
N ASP A 52 8.64 4.36 -16.76
CA ASP A 52 8.98 3.05 -17.35
C ASP A 52 7.89 2.03 -17.02
N THR A 53 6.98 1.86 -17.97
CA THR A 53 5.80 0.98 -17.83
C THR A 53 6.18 -0.48 -17.66
N THR A 54 7.29 -0.92 -18.24
CA THR A 54 7.77 -2.31 -18.09
C THR A 54 8.18 -2.57 -16.65
N SER A 55 9.02 -1.71 -16.06
CA SER A 55 9.41 -1.83 -14.67
C SER A 55 8.21 -1.73 -13.71
N MET A 56 7.27 -0.82 -13.99
CA MET A 56 6.04 -0.68 -13.20
C MET A 56 5.25 -1.98 -13.18
N ILE A 57 5.04 -2.62 -14.32
CA ILE A 57 4.30 -3.87 -14.43
C ILE A 57 5.03 -5.00 -13.72
N VAL A 58 6.32 -5.20 -14.01
CA VAL A 58 7.10 -6.31 -13.42
C VAL A 58 7.14 -6.21 -11.89
N VAL A 59 7.48 -5.04 -11.34
CA VAL A 59 7.53 -4.83 -9.89
C VAL A 59 6.15 -5.01 -9.26
N SER A 60 5.10 -4.48 -9.90
CA SER A 60 3.73 -4.59 -9.37
C SER A 60 3.20 -6.02 -9.39
N VAL A 61 3.52 -6.80 -10.41
CA VAL A 61 3.15 -8.23 -10.48
C VAL A 61 3.84 -9.02 -9.38
N LEU A 62 5.16 -8.82 -9.19
CA LEU A 62 5.90 -9.49 -8.12
C LEU A 62 5.37 -9.11 -6.73
N ALA A 63 5.11 -7.82 -6.51
CA ALA A 63 4.53 -7.33 -5.27
C ALA A 63 3.12 -7.89 -5.05
N LEU A 64 2.30 -7.97 -6.09
CA LEU A 64 0.95 -8.52 -6.03
C LEU A 64 0.98 -10.00 -5.60
N ILE A 65 1.84 -10.80 -6.19
CA ILE A 65 2.02 -12.21 -5.82
C ILE A 65 2.41 -12.34 -4.33
N GLY A 66 3.42 -11.57 -3.90
CA GLY A 66 3.86 -11.57 -2.50
C GLY A 66 2.75 -11.15 -1.53
N ASN A 67 1.96 -10.15 -1.88
CA ASN A 67 0.85 -9.67 -1.07
C ASN A 67 -0.31 -10.67 -1.02
N ILE A 68 -0.62 -11.35 -2.11
CA ILE A 68 -1.63 -12.42 -2.10
C ILE A 68 -1.20 -13.57 -1.19
N ILE A 69 0.05 -14.00 -1.27
CA ILE A 69 0.58 -15.06 -0.39
C ILE A 69 0.48 -14.61 1.07
N THR A 70 0.89 -13.40 1.39
CA THR A 70 0.80 -12.83 2.74
C THR A 70 -0.65 -12.80 3.23
N LEU A 71 -1.59 -12.39 2.39
CA LEU A 71 -3.01 -12.35 2.75
C LEU A 71 -3.56 -13.74 3.05
N LEU A 72 -3.20 -14.75 2.26
CA LEU A 72 -3.62 -16.14 2.49
C LEU A 72 -3.06 -16.69 3.81
N VAL A 73 -1.82 -16.33 4.16
CA VAL A 73 -1.24 -16.70 5.46
C VAL A 73 -1.97 -16.00 6.61
N LEU A 74 -2.25 -14.70 6.48
CA LEU A 74 -2.98 -13.93 7.50
C LEU A 74 -4.41 -14.44 7.71
N GLN A 75 -5.07 -14.94 6.67
CA GLN A 75 -6.42 -15.54 6.79
C GLN A 75 -6.45 -16.76 7.71
N ARG A 76 -5.36 -17.48 7.82
CA ARG A 76 -5.25 -18.67 8.68
C ARG A 76 -5.07 -18.30 10.15
N VAL A 77 -4.62 -17.08 10.42
CA VAL A 77 -4.40 -16.58 11.78
C VAL A 77 -5.62 -15.76 12.20
N LYS A 78 -6.63 -16.45 12.72
CA LYS A 78 -7.84 -15.81 13.24
C LYS A 78 -7.55 -15.19 14.60
N SER A 79 -7.07 -13.96 14.64
CA SER A 79 -6.96 -13.21 15.89
C SER A 79 -7.53 -11.81 15.72
N GLY A 80 -8.27 -11.33 16.73
CA GLY A 80 -8.78 -9.96 16.78
C GLY A 80 -7.72 -8.92 17.17
N GLU A 81 -6.45 -9.28 17.17
CA GLU A 81 -5.36 -8.42 17.58
C GLU A 81 -5.12 -7.27 16.61
N ALA A 82 -4.95 -6.06 17.12
CA ALA A 82 -4.84 -4.84 16.33
C ALA A 82 -3.70 -4.88 15.30
N HIS A 83 -2.56 -5.47 15.62
CA HIS A 83 -1.42 -5.55 14.71
C HIS A 83 -1.66 -6.52 13.54
N LEU A 84 -2.42 -7.60 13.74
CA LEU A 84 -2.79 -8.52 12.67
C LEU A 84 -3.89 -7.92 11.77
N GLN A 85 -4.85 -7.20 12.36
CA GLN A 85 -5.83 -6.44 11.60
C GLN A 85 -5.17 -5.34 10.77
N ALA A 86 -4.18 -4.64 11.32
CA ALA A 86 -3.40 -3.65 10.58
C ALA A 86 -2.66 -4.29 9.40
N SER A 87 -2.01 -5.43 9.59
CA SER A 87 -1.33 -6.18 8.51
C SER A 87 -2.30 -6.62 7.42
N TRP A 88 -3.50 -7.07 7.79
CA TRP A 88 -4.56 -7.40 6.85
C TRP A 88 -4.95 -6.20 5.99
N ILE A 89 -5.23 -5.05 6.61
CA ILE A 89 -5.64 -3.83 5.91
C ILE A 89 -4.52 -3.37 4.97
N PHE A 90 -3.28 -3.37 5.42
CA PHE A 90 -2.12 -3.02 4.61
C PHE A 90 -2.01 -3.90 3.37
N THR A 91 -2.00 -5.22 3.59
CA THR A 91 -1.82 -6.19 2.50
C THR A 91 -2.98 -6.15 1.51
N ALA A 92 -4.22 -6.00 1.98
CA ALA A 92 -5.38 -5.85 1.12
C ALA A 92 -5.34 -4.56 0.30
N ASN A 93 -4.85 -3.47 0.88
CA ASN A 93 -4.65 -2.21 0.16
C ASN A 93 -3.51 -2.31 -0.85
N ASP A 94 -2.41 -2.95 -0.50
CA ASP A 94 -1.28 -3.16 -1.41
C ASP A 94 -1.69 -3.96 -2.65
N ILE A 95 -2.57 -4.95 -2.51
CA ILE A 95 -3.14 -5.68 -3.64
C ILE A 95 -3.90 -4.73 -4.57
N LYS A 96 -4.76 -3.87 -4.02
CA LYS A 96 -5.52 -2.89 -4.80
C LYS A 96 -4.60 -1.88 -5.49
N VAL A 97 -3.60 -1.38 -4.76
CA VAL A 97 -2.61 -0.43 -5.26
C VAL A 97 -1.84 -1.03 -6.43
N ASN A 98 -1.31 -2.24 -6.28
CA ASN A 98 -0.55 -2.90 -7.35
C ASN A 98 -1.43 -3.18 -8.58
N ALA A 99 -2.69 -3.57 -8.39
CA ALA A 99 -3.62 -3.73 -9.50
C ALA A 99 -3.87 -2.40 -10.24
N LEU A 100 -4.04 -1.29 -9.52
CA LEU A 100 -4.18 0.05 -10.11
C LEU A 100 -2.92 0.49 -10.85
N VAL A 101 -1.73 0.22 -10.31
CA VAL A 101 -0.46 0.54 -10.97
C VAL A 101 -0.32 -0.22 -12.29
N ILE A 102 -0.70 -1.50 -12.33
CA ILE A 102 -0.68 -2.29 -13.57
C ILE A 102 -1.62 -1.69 -14.60
N VAL A 103 -2.85 -1.37 -14.22
CA VAL A 103 -3.83 -0.74 -15.13
C VAL A 103 -3.32 0.61 -15.63
N ALA A 104 -2.78 1.45 -14.73
CA ALA A 104 -2.21 2.75 -15.08
C ALA A 104 -1.04 2.60 -16.06
N ALA A 105 -0.13 1.64 -15.82
CA ALA A 105 1.01 1.39 -16.70
C ALA A 105 0.58 0.98 -18.11
N VAL A 106 -0.42 0.11 -18.22
CA VAL A 106 -1.00 -0.28 -19.53
C VAL A 106 -1.61 0.93 -20.23
N MET A 107 -2.37 1.76 -19.50
CA MET A 107 -2.97 2.96 -20.08
C MET A 107 -1.92 3.99 -20.52
N VAL A 108 -0.86 4.20 -19.75
CA VAL A 108 0.28 5.05 -20.15
C VAL A 108 0.94 4.53 -21.40
N ALA A 109 1.18 3.22 -21.49
CA ALA A 109 1.78 2.60 -22.66
C ALA A 109 0.92 2.75 -23.93
N VAL A 110 -0.41 2.64 -23.80
CA VAL A 110 -1.35 2.74 -24.92
C VAL A 110 -1.58 4.19 -25.34
N THR A 111 -1.74 5.10 -24.39
CA THR A 111 -2.08 6.51 -24.66
C THR A 111 -0.87 7.41 -24.89
N GLY A 112 0.31 7.02 -24.44
CA GLY A 112 1.51 7.86 -24.46
C GLY A 112 1.42 9.10 -23.57
N SER A 113 0.49 9.13 -22.61
CA SER A 113 0.24 10.24 -21.69
C SER A 113 0.55 9.83 -20.25
N ALA A 114 1.03 10.79 -19.43
CA ALA A 114 1.22 10.61 -18.00
C ALA A 114 -0.09 10.77 -17.19
N ALA A 115 -1.18 11.23 -17.78
CA ALA A 115 -2.45 11.44 -17.10
C ALA A 115 -3.01 10.20 -16.40
N PRO A 116 -2.99 8.99 -16.97
CA PRO A 116 -3.45 7.78 -16.26
C PRO A 116 -2.66 7.50 -14.98
N ASP A 117 -1.35 7.76 -14.97
CA ASP A 117 -0.51 7.59 -13.78
C ASP A 117 -0.88 8.59 -12.68
N LEU A 118 -1.16 9.84 -13.03
CA LEU A 118 -1.63 10.86 -12.09
C LEU A 118 -3.00 10.50 -11.50
N ILE A 119 -3.94 10.05 -12.32
CA ILE A 119 -5.28 9.63 -11.86
C ILE A 119 -5.16 8.42 -10.92
N ALA A 120 -4.36 7.43 -11.28
CA ALA A 120 -4.10 6.27 -10.43
C ALA A 120 -3.45 6.68 -9.11
N GLY A 121 -2.48 7.62 -9.14
CA GLY A 121 -1.85 8.16 -7.93
C GLY A 121 -2.85 8.80 -6.98
N GLY A 122 -3.81 9.55 -7.49
CA GLY A 122 -4.89 10.14 -6.70
C GLY A 122 -5.82 9.09 -6.07
N LEU A 123 -6.21 8.07 -6.84
CA LEU A 123 -7.02 6.95 -6.35
C LEU A 123 -6.27 6.13 -5.29
N ILE A 124 -5.00 5.85 -5.53
CA ILE A 124 -4.12 5.15 -4.58
C ILE A 124 -4.03 5.94 -3.27
N PHE A 125 -3.83 7.26 -3.34
CA PHE A 125 -3.82 8.11 -2.16
C PHE A 125 -5.09 7.95 -1.34
N VAL A 126 -6.27 7.99 -1.96
CA VAL A 126 -7.56 7.84 -1.27
C VAL A 126 -7.66 6.46 -0.61
N ILE A 127 -7.31 5.39 -1.32
CA ILE A 127 -7.35 4.02 -0.80
C ILE A 127 -6.43 3.88 0.41
N VAL A 128 -5.19 4.34 0.29
CA VAL A 128 -4.17 4.20 1.33
C VAL A 128 -4.49 5.10 2.53
N ALA A 129 -4.97 6.32 2.31
CA ALA A 129 -5.39 7.22 3.39
C ALA A 129 -6.58 6.64 4.18
N ASN A 130 -7.55 6.05 3.51
CA ASN A 130 -8.66 5.36 4.17
C ASN A 130 -8.18 4.15 4.97
N GLY A 131 -7.26 3.37 4.41
CA GLY A 131 -6.62 2.26 5.12
C GLY A 131 -5.88 2.73 6.37
N ALA A 132 -5.09 3.78 6.26
CA ALA A 132 -4.36 4.37 7.39
C ALA A 132 -5.30 4.85 8.50
N ARG A 133 -6.39 5.54 8.14
CA ARG A 133 -7.43 5.96 9.11
C ARG A 133 -8.04 4.77 9.83
N ARG A 134 -8.31 3.70 9.12
CA ARG A 134 -8.89 2.47 9.66
C ARG A 134 -7.92 1.79 10.64
N ILE A 135 -6.63 1.73 10.29
CA ILE A 135 -5.58 1.19 11.15
C ILE A 135 -5.44 2.04 12.42
N LEU A 136 -5.41 3.37 12.30
CA LEU A 136 -5.33 4.27 13.45
C LEU A 136 -6.54 4.15 14.38
N ARG A 137 -7.73 3.90 13.82
CA ARG A 137 -8.94 3.65 14.62
C ARG A 137 -8.84 2.36 15.43
N ILE A 138 -8.33 1.28 14.85
CA ILE A 138 -8.13 -0.02 15.52
C ILE A 138 -7.07 0.07 16.61
N SER A 139 -6.09 0.95 16.45
CA SER A 139 -4.94 1.11 17.35
C SER A 139 -5.18 2.01 18.56
N ARG A 140 -6.38 2.57 18.69
CA ARG A 140 -6.79 3.43 19.83
C ARG A 140 -7.09 2.65 21.10
#